data_3eba976e4648f834ee75af9bcc956a64
#
_entry.id   3eba976e4648f834ee75af9bcc956a64
#
_cell.length_a   1.000
_cell.length_b   1.000
_cell.length_c   1.000
_cell.angle_alpha   90.00
_cell.angle_beta   90.00
_cell.angle_gamma   90.00
#
_symmetry.space_group_name_H-M   'P 1'
#
loop_
_entity.id
_entity.type
_entity.pdbx_description
1 polymer ?
#
loop_
_entity_poly.entity_id
_entity_poly.type
_entity_poly.pdbx_seq_one_letter_code
_entity_poly.pdbx_strand_id
1 'polypeptide(L)'
;MERIATPRFVVSDGGSGFRKAMKKVWRTARLQRCVFHAFCQVKRYTTTRPKTLAGAELYQIAKDLMYVKSEGQAFVWMSRLEEWNWRHKEFLMEQTRDEHGKLRYTHDRLLKANRSLLRLIQAHTLFTYLDKSILNGIKGPATNNRIEGGVNAQLRAMLRQHRGLSVEKRIKAVFWWCYMHSPKPLSPAEILKVMPTNKSISDIYNTMNERSRLEDSIPTWGDAIVWGELHKTDLDISFYWD
;
A
#
# COMPACT_ATOMS: atom_id res chain seq x y z
N MET A 1 -10.65 9.43 9.01
CA MET A 1 -11.05 8.01 8.97
C MET A 1 -12.09 7.66 10.04
N GLU A 2 -11.99 8.16 11.26
CA GLU A 2 -12.92 7.84 12.38
C GLU A 2 -14.40 8.20 12.11
N ARG A 3 -14.64 9.20 11.26
CA ARG A 3 -16.01 9.61 10.85
C ARG A 3 -16.59 8.85 9.67
N ILE A 4 -15.84 7.91 9.11
CA ILE A 4 -16.29 7.07 8.00
C ILE A 4 -16.67 5.72 8.58
N ALA A 5 -17.83 5.17 8.14
CA ALA A 5 -18.25 3.84 8.55
C ALA A 5 -17.14 2.81 8.29
N THR A 6 -16.92 1.91 9.24
CA THR A 6 -15.88 0.88 9.14
C THR A 6 -16.15 0.00 7.91
N PRO A 7 -15.24 -0.04 6.93
CA PRO A 7 -15.40 -0.94 5.79
C PRO A 7 -15.18 -2.38 6.24
N ARG A 8 -15.88 -3.32 5.62
CA ARG A 8 -15.63 -4.75 5.84
C ARG A 8 -14.34 -5.22 5.20
N PHE A 9 -13.97 -4.60 4.08
CA PHE A 9 -12.87 -5.00 3.22
C PHE A 9 -12.14 -3.79 2.65
N VAL A 10 -10.81 -3.83 2.66
CA VAL A 10 -9.95 -2.74 2.19
C VAL A 10 -8.84 -3.32 1.33
N VAL A 11 -8.63 -2.75 0.14
CA VAL A 11 -7.47 -3.06 -0.70
C VAL A 11 -6.42 -1.97 -0.55
N SER A 12 -5.17 -2.36 -0.29
CA SER A 12 -4.06 -1.42 -0.12
C SER A 12 -2.83 -1.82 -0.93
N ASP A 13 -2.07 -0.83 -1.37
CA ASP A 13 -0.74 -0.97 -1.98
C ASP A 13 0.34 -1.44 -0.97
N GLY A 14 0.02 -1.45 0.33
CA GLY A 14 0.87 -1.91 1.42
C GLY A 14 1.65 -0.80 2.12
N GLY A 15 1.31 0.46 1.91
CA GLY A 15 1.88 1.58 2.65
C GLY A 15 1.76 1.36 4.17
N SER A 16 2.89 1.48 4.89
CA SER A 16 2.95 1.18 6.34
C SER A 16 2.08 2.13 7.16
N GLY A 17 2.05 3.41 6.80
CA GLY A 17 1.23 4.44 7.47
C GLY A 17 -0.26 4.15 7.36
N PHE A 18 -0.75 3.79 6.17
CA PHE A 18 -2.14 3.42 5.98
C PHE A 18 -2.51 2.18 6.80
N ARG A 19 -1.64 1.16 6.81
CA ARG A 19 -1.87 -0.08 7.58
C ARG A 19 -1.92 0.17 9.09
N LYS A 20 -1.06 1.04 9.62
CA LYS A 20 -1.09 1.47 11.02
C LYS A 20 -2.40 2.19 11.34
N ALA A 21 -2.80 3.16 10.53
CA ALA A 21 -4.04 3.91 10.70
C ALA A 21 -5.28 3.00 10.61
N MET A 22 -5.31 2.08 9.65
CA MET A 22 -6.39 1.11 9.50
C MET A 22 -6.54 0.21 10.75
N LYS A 23 -5.43 -0.33 11.26
CA LYS A 23 -5.45 -1.15 12.49
C LYS A 23 -5.93 -0.38 13.71
N LYS A 24 -5.61 0.93 13.81
CA LYS A 24 -6.04 1.78 14.92
C LYS A 24 -7.55 2.09 14.83
N VAL A 25 -8.04 2.42 13.63
CA VAL A 25 -9.39 2.98 13.43
C VAL A 25 -10.40 1.93 12.99
N TRP A 26 -10.02 1.02 12.09
CA TRP A 26 -10.90 0.01 11.49
C TRP A 26 -10.43 -1.40 11.86
N ARG A 27 -10.50 -1.72 13.15
CA ARG A 27 -9.96 -2.97 13.72
C ARG A 27 -10.57 -4.24 13.13
N THR A 28 -11.83 -4.18 12.70
CA THR A 28 -12.58 -5.33 12.14
C THR A 28 -12.46 -5.43 10.63
N ALA A 29 -11.90 -4.41 9.96
CA ALA A 29 -11.75 -4.42 8.52
C ALA A 29 -10.73 -5.48 8.07
N ARG A 30 -11.09 -6.26 7.05
CA ARG A 30 -10.17 -7.24 6.44
C ARG A 30 -9.33 -6.55 5.39
N LEU A 31 -8.03 -6.79 5.43
CA LEU A 31 -7.06 -6.18 4.52
C LEU A 31 -6.72 -7.14 3.38
N GLN A 32 -6.83 -6.65 2.16
CA GLN A 32 -6.28 -7.26 0.96
C GLN A 32 -5.06 -6.48 0.49
N ARG A 33 -3.95 -7.13 0.32
CA ARG A 33 -2.80 -6.58 -0.40
C ARG A 33 -3.11 -6.54 -1.89
N CYS A 34 -3.00 -5.38 -2.53
CA CYS A 34 -3.15 -5.28 -3.98
C CYS A 34 -2.19 -6.26 -4.67
N VAL A 35 -2.73 -7.24 -5.41
CA VAL A 35 -1.91 -8.28 -6.06
C VAL A 35 -0.99 -7.70 -7.13
N PHE A 36 -1.40 -6.63 -7.80
CA PHE A 36 -0.54 -5.92 -8.75
C PHE A 36 0.69 -5.32 -8.06
N HIS A 37 0.50 -4.67 -6.90
CA HIS A 37 1.62 -4.13 -6.13
C HIS A 37 2.50 -5.21 -5.50
N ALA A 38 1.93 -6.37 -5.13
CA ALA A 38 2.70 -7.53 -4.71
C ALA A 38 3.61 -8.04 -5.84
N PHE A 39 3.08 -8.16 -7.06
CA PHE A 39 3.86 -8.45 -8.25
C PHE A 39 4.93 -7.38 -8.52
N CYS A 40 4.58 -6.09 -8.49
CA CYS A 40 5.52 -4.99 -8.69
C CYS A 40 6.68 -5.02 -7.69
N GLN A 41 6.43 -5.43 -6.45
CA GLN A 41 7.47 -5.59 -5.44
C GLN A 41 8.44 -6.71 -5.81
N VAL A 42 7.98 -7.87 -6.25
CA VAL A 42 8.84 -8.95 -6.75
C VAL A 42 9.62 -8.49 -7.98
N LYS A 43 8.94 -7.87 -8.96
CA LYS A 43 9.54 -7.30 -10.17
C LYS A 43 10.70 -6.34 -9.86
N ARG A 44 10.60 -5.54 -8.79
CA ARG A 44 11.68 -4.62 -8.36
C ARG A 44 12.96 -5.39 -8.00
N TYR A 45 12.82 -6.57 -7.41
CA TYR A 45 13.96 -7.40 -7.01
C TYR A 45 14.47 -8.30 -8.13
N THR A 46 13.59 -8.90 -8.92
CA THR A 46 13.95 -9.83 -10.01
C THR A 46 14.30 -9.11 -11.30
N THR A 47 13.88 -7.84 -11.48
CA THR A 47 13.84 -7.09 -12.74
C THR A 47 12.83 -7.66 -13.74
N THR A 48 12.73 -7.05 -14.94
CA THR A 48 11.88 -7.56 -16.04
C THR A 48 12.56 -8.64 -16.87
N ARG A 49 13.88 -8.75 -16.75
CA ARG A 49 14.72 -9.74 -17.45
C ARG A 49 15.67 -10.39 -16.43
N PRO A 50 15.17 -11.30 -15.62
CA PRO A 50 16.01 -11.99 -14.63
C PRO A 50 17.15 -12.76 -15.30
N LYS A 51 18.35 -12.69 -14.72
CA LYS A 51 19.55 -13.34 -15.28
C LYS A 51 19.67 -14.82 -14.84
N THR A 52 18.99 -15.21 -13.77
CA THR A 52 19.04 -16.57 -13.21
C THR A 52 17.73 -17.30 -13.45
N LEU A 53 17.80 -18.64 -13.57
CA LEU A 53 16.61 -19.47 -13.69
C LEU A 53 15.66 -19.27 -12.50
N ALA A 54 16.19 -19.29 -11.27
CA ALA A 54 15.42 -19.05 -10.07
C ALA A 54 14.70 -17.68 -10.10
N GLY A 55 15.36 -16.64 -10.59
CA GLY A 55 14.77 -15.32 -10.75
C GLY A 55 13.66 -15.28 -11.81
N ALA A 56 13.85 -15.97 -12.94
CA ALA A 56 12.85 -16.04 -14.01
C ALA A 56 11.60 -16.77 -13.55
N GLU A 57 11.76 -17.92 -12.89
CA GLU A 57 10.65 -18.69 -12.33
C GLU A 57 9.89 -17.90 -11.26
N LEU A 58 10.58 -17.24 -10.30
CA LEU A 58 9.92 -16.42 -9.28
C LEU A 58 9.17 -15.23 -9.88
N TYR A 59 9.76 -14.59 -10.90
CA TYR A 59 9.07 -13.53 -11.65
C TYR A 59 7.78 -14.02 -12.28
N GLN A 60 7.81 -15.21 -12.91
CA GLN A 60 6.62 -15.80 -13.54
C GLN A 60 5.58 -16.19 -12.49
N ILE A 61 5.96 -16.83 -11.38
CA ILE A 61 5.07 -17.14 -10.26
C ILE A 61 4.39 -15.86 -9.76
N ALA A 62 5.14 -14.78 -9.56
CA ALA A 62 4.59 -13.52 -9.11
C ALA A 62 3.66 -12.87 -10.15
N LYS A 63 3.94 -13.03 -11.44
CA LYS A 63 3.08 -12.56 -12.54
C LYS A 63 1.77 -13.33 -12.58
N ASP A 64 1.80 -14.64 -12.38
CA ASP A 64 0.64 -15.51 -12.39
C ASP A 64 -0.33 -15.21 -11.23
N LEU A 65 0.15 -14.60 -10.15
CA LEU A 65 -0.68 -14.13 -9.04
C LEU A 65 -1.84 -13.23 -9.51
N MET A 66 -1.63 -12.44 -10.56
CA MET A 66 -2.66 -11.55 -11.10
C MET A 66 -3.84 -12.28 -11.76
N TYR A 67 -3.67 -13.56 -12.07
CA TYR A 67 -4.68 -14.38 -12.74
C TYR A 67 -5.41 -15.34 -11.79
N VAL A 68 -5.05 -15.36 -10.51
CA VAL A 68 -5.72 -16.17 -9.49
C VAL A 68 -7.13 -15.62 -9.26
N LYS A 69 -8.16 -16.47 -9.47
CA LYS A 69 -9.59 -16.09 -9.37
C LYS A 69 -10.40 -17.00 -8.46
N SER A 70 -9.80 -18.07 -7.92
CA SER A 70 -10.48 -19.03 -7.03
C SER A 70 -9.53 -19.53 -5.94
N GLU A 71 -10.10 -20.08 -4.87
CA GLU A 71 -9.33 -20.69 -3.78
C GLU A 71 -8.47 -21.86 -4.26
N GLY A 72 -9.01 -22.72 -5.17
CA GLY A 72 -8.22 -23.79 -5.77
C GLY A 72 -7.03 -23.27 -6.57
N GLN A 73 -7.20 -22.19 -7.33
CA GLN A 73 -6.06 -21.55 -8.03
C GLN A 73 -5.07 -20.91 -7.04
N ALA A 74 -5.54 -20.35 -5.95
CA ALA A 74 -4.67 -19.81 -4.90
C ALA A 74 -3.84 -20.93 -4.24
N PHE A 75 -4.46 -22.08 -3.98
CA PHE A 75 -3.76 -23.26 -3.45
C PHE A 75 -2.66 -23.73 -4.42
N VAL A 76 -2.99 -23.93 -5.71
CA VAL A 76 -2.01 -24.32 -6.74
C VAL A 76 -0.88 -23.28 -6.83
N TRP A 77 -1.19 -22.00 -6.78
CA TRP A 77 -0.19 -20.93 -6.80
C TRP A 77 0.74 -21.00 -5.58
N MET A 78 0.20 -21.22 -4.38
CA MET A 78 1.00 -21.37 -3.16
C MET A 78 1.89 -22.61 -3.21
N SER A 79 1.38 -23.74 -3.68
CA SER A 79 2.17 -24.97 -3.86
C SER A 79 3.32 -24.79 -4.84
N ARG A 80 3.11 -24.06 -5.95
CA ARG A 80 4.20 -23.72 -6.89
C ARG A 80 5.27 -22.84 -6.25
N LEU A 81 4.88 -21.89 -5.40
CA LEU A 81 5.85 -21.06 -4.67
C LEU A 81 6.64 -21.89 -3.66
N GLU A 82 5.99 -22.82 -2.98
CA GLU A 82 6.62 -23.73 -2.03
C GLU A 82 7.60 -24.68 -2.75
N GLU A 83 7.20 -25.29 -3.87
CA GLU A 83 8.06 -26.12 -4.71
C GLU A 83 9.28 -25.33 -5.22
N TRP A 84 9.08 -24.08 -5.65
CA TRP A 84 10.17 -23.20 -6.04
C TRP A 84 11.13 -22.94 -4.88
N ASN A 85 10.63 -22.69 -3.67
CA ASN A 85 11.44 -22.51 -2.47
C ASN A 85 12.29 -23.73 -2.15
N TRP A 86 11.69 -24.92 -2.25
CA TRP A 86 12.37 -26.18 -2.00
C TRP A 86 13.49 -26.42 -3.03
N ARG A 87 13.17 -26.25 -4.32
CA ARG A 87 14.10 -26.49 -5.44
C ARG A 87 15.32 -25.57 -5.42
N HIS A 88 15.13 -24.31 -5.05
CA HIS A 88 16.17 -23.30 -5.07
C HIS A 88 16.76 -23.00 -3.68
N LYS A 89 16.49 -23.83 -2.68
CA LYS A 89 16.91 -23.59 -1.30
C LYS A 89 18.42 -23.38 -1.18
N GLU A 90 19.20 -24.29 -1.73
CA GLU A 90 20.69 -24.23 -1.65
C GLU A 90 21.22 -22.99 -2.37
N PHE A 91 20.76 -22.75 -3.58
CA PHE A 91 21.11 -21.56 -4.36
C PHE A 91 20.80 -20.25 -3.61
N LEU A 92 19.66 -20.16 -2.96
CA LEU A 92 19.27 -18.96 -2.19
C LEU A 92 20.11 -18.76 -0.92
N MET A 93 20.66 -19.84 -0.38
CA MET A 93 21.48 -19.80 0.85
C MET A 93 22.98 -19.59 0.57
N GLU A 94 23.39 -19.52 -0.69
CA GLU A 94 24.76 -19.17 -1.07
C GLU A 94 25.17 -17.84 -0.47
N GLN A 95 26.40 -17.80 0.06
CA GLN A 95 26.97 -16.62 0.69
C GLN A 95 28.30 -16.24 0.07
N THR A 96 28.52 -14.95 -0.11
CA THR A 96 29.79 -14.37 -0.53
C THR A 96 30.28 -13.38 0.52
N ARG A 97 31.60 -13.14 0.58
CA ARG A 97 32.18 -12.08 1.41
C ARG A 97 32.19 -10.79 0.61
N ASP A 98 31.74 -9.70 1.25
CA ASP A 98 31.85 -8.36 0.68
C ASP A 98 33.28 -7.81 0.82
N GLU A 99 33.53 -6.62 0.31
CA GLU A 99 34.83 -5.93 0.34
C GLU A 99 35.38 -5.75 1.75
N HIS A 100 34.53 -5.78 2.77
CA HIS A 100 34.88 -5.70 4.19
C HIS A 100 34.99 -7.07 4.87
N GLY A 101 34.97 -8.17 4.10
CA GLY A 101 35.04 -9.54 4.62
C GLY A 101 33.72 -10.04 5.29
N LYS A 102 32.67 -9.27 5.28
CA LYS A 102 31.36 -9.66 5.88
C LYS A 102 30.61 -10.62 4.97
N LEU A 103 30.10 -11.71 5.53
CA LEU A 103 29.25 -12.67 4.81
C LEU A 103 27.90 -12.03 4.47
N ARG A 104 27.52 -12.12 3.21
CA ARG A 104 26.22 -11.69 2.70
C ARG A 104 25.64 -12.77 1.78
N TYR A 105 24.31 -12.86 1.72
CA TYR A 105 23.67 -13.75 0.75
C TYR A 105 23.95 -13.26 -0.67
N THR A 106 24.50 -14.13 -1.50
CA THR A 106 24.77 -13.87 -2.92
C THR A 106 23.52 -13.45 -3.67
N HIS A 107 22.39 -14.08 -3.32
CA HIS A 107 21.09 -13.89 -3.95
C HIS A 107 20.10 -13.13 -3.04
N ASP A 108 20.58 -12.15 -2.25
CA ASP A 108 19.80 -11.37 -1.27
C ASP A 108 18.53 -10.76 -1.89
N ARG A 109 18.60 -10.27 -3.12
CA ARG A 109 17.44 -9.72 -3.83
C ARG A 109 16.34 -10.76 -4.04
N LEU A 110 16.69 -11.98 -4.44
CA LEU A 110 15.70 -13.06 -4.61
C LEU A 110 15.14 -13.51 -3.25
N LEU A 111 15.95 -13.56 -2.22
CA LEU A 111 15.51 -13.81 -0.84
C LEU A 111 14.51 -12.75 -0.38
N LYS A 112 14.77 -11.47 -0.63
CA LYS A 112 13.85 -10.37 -0.31
C LYS A 112 12.54 -10.49 -1.08
N ALA A 113 12.59 -10.81 -2.38
CA ALA A 113 11.40 -11.03 -3.21
C ALA A 113 10.54 -12.15 -2.65
N ASN A 114 11.13 -13.30 -2.40
CA ASN A 114 10.44 -14.46 -1.85
C ASN A 114 9.86 -14.19 -0.47
N ARG A 115 10.65 -13.68 0.46
CA ARG A 115 10.20 -13.31 1.82
C ARG A 115 9.04 -12.32 1.79
N SER A 116 8.99 -11.44 0.78
CA SER A 116 7.87 -10.50 0.63
C SER A 116 6.55 -11.22 0.35
N LEU A 117 6.55 -12.24 -0.51
CA LEU A 117 5.37 -13.06 -0.80
C LEU A 117 4.96 -13.93 0.39
N LEU A 118 5.91 -14.61 1.01
CA LEU A 118 5.66 -15.45 2.18
C LEU A 118 5.04 -14.66 3.34
N ARG A 119 5.53 -13.44 3.61
CA ARG A 119 4.94 -12.54 4.64
C ARG A 119 3.49 -12.18 4.33
N LEU A 120 3.11 -12.00 3.06
CA LEU A 120 1.74 -11.70 2.69
C LEU A 120 0.82 -12.90 2.86
N ILE A 121 1.32 -14.12 2.57
CA ILE A 121 0.60 -15.38 2.82
C ILE A 121 0.39 -15.58 4.32
N GLN A 122 1.47 -15.50 5.13
CA GLN A 122 1.42 -15.65 6.59
C GLN A 122 0.51 -14.62 7.26
N ALA A 123 0.47 -13.40 6.73
CA ALA A 123 -0.41 -12.34 7.22
C ALA A 123 -1.87 -12.49 6.73
N HIS A 124 -2.19 -13.51 5.94
CA HIS A 124 -3.51 -13.73 5.34
C HIS A 124 -4.06 -12.50 4.59
N THR A 125 -3.17 -11.76 3.90
CA THR A 125 -3.55 -10.54 3.19
C THR A 125 -3.49 -10.66 1.67
N LEU A 126 -3.01 -11.78 1.14
CA LEU A 126 -2.79 -11.94 -0.30
C LEU A 126 -4.04 -12.41 -1.05
N PHE A 127 -4.85 -13.27 -0.43
CA PHE A 127 -6.02 -13.91 -1.03
C PHE A 127 -7.33 -13.61 -0.31
N THR A 128 -7.36 -12.56 0.51
CA THR A 128 -8.56 -12.11 1.24
C THR A 128 -9.74 -11.82 0.30
N TYR A 129 -9.48 -11.40 -0.94
CA TYR A 129 -10.51 -11.11 -1.95
C TYR A 129 -11.27 -12.36 -2.43
N LEU A 130 -10.78 -13.56 -2.16
CA LEU A 130 -11.43 -14.82 -2.50
C LEU A 130 -12.44 -15.24 -1.42
N ASP A 131 -12.28 -14.75 -0.20
CA ASP A 131 -13.16 -15.07 0.93
C ASP A 131 -14.53 -14.41 0.77
N LYS A 132 -15.49 -15.20 0.30
CA LYS A 132 -16.87 -14.76 0.05
C LYS A 132 -17.63 -14.40 1.33
N SER A 133 -17.21 -14.90 2.50
CA SER A 133 -17.88 -14.61 3.78
C SER A 133 -17.77 -13.14 4.16
N ILE A 134 -16.70 -12.46 3.76
CA ILE A 134 -16.43 -11.07 4.09
C ILE A 134 -17.44 -10.13 3.44
N LEU A 135 -17.83 -10.40 2.20
CA LEU A 135 -18.68 -9.53 1.38
C LEU A 135 -20.03 -10.20 1.02
N ASN A 136 -20.58 -11.03 1.91
CA ASN A 136 -21.90 -11.65 1.75
C ASN A 136 -22.03 -12.41 0.41
N GLY A 137 -21.06 -13.24 0.06
CA GLY A 137 -21.06 -14.03 -1.15
C GLY A 137 -20.45 -13.34 -2.38
N ILE A 138 -20.13 -12.05 -2.31
CA ILE A 138 -19.51 -11.29 -3.39
C ILE A 138 -17.98 -11.37 -3.27
N LYS A 139 -17.29 -11.57 -4.38
CA LYS A 139 -15.82 -11.51 -4.41
C LYS A 139 -15.34 -10.07 -4.27
N GLY A 140 -14.35 -9.86 -3.40
CA GLY A 140 -13.68 -8.57 -3.28
C GLY A 140 -12.78 -8.26 -4.51
N PRO A 141 -12.42 -7.01 -4.72
CA PRO A 141 -11.41 -6.65 -5.70
C PRO A 141 -10.01 -7.09 -5.26
N ALA A 142 -9.27 -7.76 -6.15
CA ALA A 142 -7.88 -8.17 -5.91
C ALA A 142 -6.88 -7.00 -6.01
N THR A 143 -7.27 -5.92 -6.71
CA THR A 143 -6.40 -4.76 -6.99
C THR A 143 -7.12 -3.45 -6.73
N ASN A 144 -6.36 -2.39 -6.46
CA ASN A 144 -6.84 -1.00 -6.39
C ASN A 144 -6.66 -0.23 -7.71
N ASN A 145 -6.31 -0.92 -8.82
CA ASN A 145 -6.04 -0.28 -10.11
C ASN A 145 -7.21 0.57 -10.63
N ARG A 146 -8.46 0.18 -10.34
CA ARG A 146 -9.64 0.98 -10.73
C ARG A 146 -9.65 2.36 -10.07
N ILE A 147 -9.15 2.45 -8.83
CA ILE A 147 -9.04 3.73 -8.14
C ILE A 147 -7.81 4.49 -8.65
N GLU A 148 -6.67 3.82 -8.77
CA GLU A 148 -5.41 4.48 -9.14
C GLU A 148 -5.38 4.94 -10.62
N GLY A 149 -5.75 4.07 -11.55
CA GLY A 149 -5.79 4.37 -12.98
C GLY A 149 -7.06 5.10 -13.44
N GLY A 150 -8.16 4.95 -12.69
CA GLY A 150 -9.45 5.59 -12.98
C GLY A 150 -9.61 6.90 -12.22
N VAL A 151 -10.25 6.83 -11.05
CA VAL A 151 -10.63 7.99 -10.23
C VAL A 151 -9.45 8.90 -9.90
N ASN A 152 -8.36 8.34 -9.38
CA ASN A 152 -7.19 9.13 -8.98
C ASN A 152 -6.49 9.78 -10.18
N ALA A 153 -6.45 9.13 -11.34
CA ALA A 153 -5.85 9.70 -12.54
C ALA A 153 -6.63 10.94 -12.99
N GLN A 154 -7.96 10.86 -13.02
CA GLN A 154 -8.84 11.96 -13.40
C GLN A 154 -8.77 13.11 -12.37
N LEU A 155 -8.80 12.81 -11.07
CA LEU A 155 -8.62 13.81 -10.01
C LEU A 155 -7.27 14.52 -10.10
N ARG A 156 -6.18 13.78 -10.35
CA ARG A 156 -4.86 14.37 -10.55
C ARG A 156 -4.81 15.25 -11.80
N ALA A 157 -5.44 14.85 -12.91
CA ALA A 157 -5.54 15.66 -14.13
C ALA A 157 -6.29 16.96 -13.83
N MET A 158 -7.46 16.90 -13.20
CA MET A 158 -8.24 18.06 -12.78
C MET A 158 -7.41 18.99 -11.89
N LEU A 159 -6.78 18.49 -10.84
CA LEU A 159 -5.96 19.29 -9.93
C LEU A 159 -4.73 19.90 -10.61
N ARG A 160 -4.15 19.26 -11.62
CA ARG A 160 -3.06 19.82 -12.41
C ARG A 160 -3.51 21.00 -13.29
N GLN A 161 -4.71 20.92 -13.85
CA GLN A 161 -5.31 22.01 -14.62
C GLN A 161 -5.58 23.24 -13.76
N HIS A 162 -5.80 23.04 -12.45
CA HIS A 162 -6.12 24.07 -11.48
C HIS A 162 -5.00 24.34 -10.45
N ARG A 163 -3.75 24.44 -10.92
CA ARG A 163 -2.56 24.58 -10.03
C ARG A 163 -2.58 25.83 -9.14
N GLY A 164 -3.21 26.92 -9.60
CA GLY A 164 -3.28 28.19 -8.87
C GLY A 164 -4.32 28.24 -7.75
N LEU A 165 -5.13 27.19 -7.56
CA LEU A 165 -6.14 27.17 -6.49
C LEU A 165 -5.48 27.05 -5.10
N SER A 166 -6.04 27.78 -4.11
CA SER A 166 -5.71 27.57 -2.69
C SER A 166 -6.06 26.14 -2.25
N VAL A 167 -5.52 25.71 -1.11
CA VAL A 167 -5.75 24.35 -0.57
C VAL A 167 -7.24 24.10 -0.38
N GLU A 168 -7.98 25.04 0.19
CA GLU A 168 -9.42 24.95 0.43
C GLU A 168 -10.20 24.79 -0.88
N LYS A 169 -9.83 25.57 -1.90
CA LYS A 169 -10.46 25.48 -3.23
C LYS A 169 -10.15 24.14 -3.90
N ARG A 170 -8.93 23.59 -3.75
CA ARG A 170 -8.61 22.24 -4.24
C ARG A 170 -9.42 21.16 -3.54
N ILE A 171 -9.59 21.25 -2.24
CA ILE A 171 -10.44 20.31 -1.47
C ILE A 171 -11.88 20.39 -1.99
N LYS A 172 -12.43 21.58 -2.15
CA LYS A 172 -13.77 21.76 -2.71
C LYS A 172 -13.90 21.23 -4.13
N ALA A 173 -12.89 21.43 -4.97
CA ALA A 173 -12.87 20.87 -6.33
C ALA A 173 -12.89 19.33 -6.33
N VAL A 174 -12.18 18.68 -5.40
CA VAL A 174 -12.24 17.23 -5.21
C VAL A 174 -13.63 16.77 -4.78
N PHE A 175 -14.27 17.45 -3.80
CA PHE A 175 -15.64 17.14 -3.38
C PHE A 175 -16.61 17.31 -4.55
N TRP A 176 -16.53 18.43 -5.28
CA TRP A 176 -17.36 18.68 -6.45
C TRP A 176 -17.24 17.57 -7.47
N TRP A 177 -16.02 17.19 -7.82
CA TRP A 177 -15.75 16.12 -8.75
C TRP A 177 -16.35 14.79 -8.28
N CYS A 178 -16.18 14.44 -7.00
CA CYS A 178 -16.73 13.21 -6.43
C CYS A 178 -18.26 13.16 -6.48
N TYR A 179 -18.93 14.26 -6.16
CA TYR A 179 -20.39 14.33 -6.22
C TYR A 179 -20.92 14.19 -7.66
N MET A 180 -20.26 14.83 -8.62
CA MET A 180 -20.62 14.74 -10.04
C MET A 180 -20.39 13.35 -10.64
N HIS A 181 -19.41 12.61 -10.13
CA HIS A 181 -19.03 11.29 -10.64
C HIS A 181 -19.48 10.12 -9.73
N SER A 182 -20.38 10.38 -8.81
CA SER A 182 -20.99 9.31 -8.00
C SER A 182 -22.05 8.54 -8.84
N PRO A 183 -22.43 7.31 -8.43
CA PRO A 183 -23.48 6.54 -9.10
C PRO A 183 -24.84 7.26 -9.15
N LYS A 184 -25.05 8.18 -8.22
CA LYS A 184 -26.22 9.09 -8.18
C LYS A 184 -25.67 10.52 -8.08
N PRO A 185 -25.35 11.16 -9.21
CA PRO A 185 -24.76 12.48 -9.18
C PRO A 185 -25.78 13.49 -8.64
N LEU A 186 -25.30 14.35 -7.74
CA LEU A 186 -26.10 15.46 -7.24
C LEU A 186 -26.16 16.59 -8.27
N SER A 187 -27.26 17.32 -8.31
CA SER A 187 -27.35 18.55 -9.08
C SER A 187 -26.39 19.63 -8.50
N PRO A 188 -25.96 20.60 -9.30
CA PRO A 188 -25.11 21.68 -8.81
C PRO A 188 -25.66 22.42 -7.58
N ALA A 189 -26.98 22.62 -7.54
CA ALA A 189 -27.65 23.27 -6.39
C ALA A 189 -27.58 22.41 -5.12
N GLU A 190 -27.74 21.10 -5.23
CA GLU A 190 -27.60 20.17 -4.10
C GLU A 190 -26.14 20.05 -3.64
N ILE A 191 -25.18 20.03 -4.57
CA ILE A 191 -23.75 20.02 -4.23
C ILE A 191 -23.39 21.26 -3.41
N LEU A 192 -23.87 22.44 -3.80
CA LEU A 192 -23.62 23.67 -3.04
C LEU A 192 -24.14 23.62 -1.61
N LYS A 193 -25.27 22.94 -1.36
CA LYS A 193 -25.84 22.78 -0.01
C LYS A 193 -24.99 21.88 0.90
N VAL A 194 -24.35 20.85 0.35
CA VAL A 194 -23.55 19.88 1.11
C VAL A 194 -22.04 20.16 1.07
N MET A 195 -21.62 21.16 0.29
CA MET A 195 -20.21 21.53 0.15
C MET A 195 -19.63 22.06 1.48
N PRO A 196 -18.46 21.57 1.91
CA PRO A 196 -17.84 22.09 3.12
C PRO A 196 -17.50 23.57 2.97
N THR A 197 -17.73 24.34 4.03
CA THR A 197 -17.35 25.76 4.09
C THR A 197 -15.85 25.93 4.29
N ASN A 198 -15.28 27.09 3.98
CA ASN A 198 -13.86 27.36 4.27
C ASN A 198 -13.58 27.23 5.77
N LYS A 199 -14.50 27.71 6.61
CA LYS A 199 -14.39 27.60 8.07
C LYS A 199 -14.31 26.12 8.50
N SER A 200 -15.21 25.26 8.03
CA SER A 200 -15.19 23.83 8.40
C SER A 200 -13.92 23.12 7.93
N ILE A 201 -13.36 23.50 6.79
CA ILE A 201 -12.08 22.97 6.31
C ILE A 201 -10.94 23.43 7.21
N SER A 202 -10.87 24.73 7.53
CA SER A 202 -9.85 25.31 8.42
C SER A 202 -9.93 24.70 9.83
N ASP A 203 -11.12 24.53 10.37
CA ASP A 203 -11.32 23.93 11.70
C ASP A 203 -10.80 22.48 11.74
N ILE A 204 -11.03 21.71 10.67
CA ILE A 204 -10.47 20.35 10.56
C ILE A 204 -8.94 20.37 10.54
N TYR A 205 -8.33 21.28 9.77
CA TYR A 205 -6.87 21.41 9.72
C TYR A 205 -6.29 21.82 11.07
N ASN A 206 -6.89 22.79 11.75
CA ASN A 206 -6.45 23.24 13.07
C ASN A 206 -6.54 22.10 14.08
N THR A 207 -7.66 21.37 14.12
CA THR A 207 -7.82 20.22 15.01
C THR A 207 -6.80 19.10 14.71
N MET A 208 -6.49 18.86 13.44
CA MET A 208 -5.47 17.85 13.05
C MET A 208 -4.06 18.30 13.47
N ASN A 209 -3.73 19.57 13.26
CA ASN A 209 -2.44 20.14 13.66
C ASN A 209 -2.25 20.13 15.18
N GLU A 210 -3.29 20.47 15.95
CA GLU A 210 -3.27 20.39 17.41
C GLU A 210 -3.07 18.96 17.90
N ARG A 211 -3.78 17.98 17.31
CA ARG A 211 -3.58 16.56 17.64
C ARG A 211 -2.18 16.08 17.30
N SER A 212 -1.64 16.46 16.14
CA SER A 212 -0.28 16.12 15.75
C SER A 212 0.74 16.73 16.72
N ARG A 213 0.58 17.99 17.10
CA ARG A 213 1.43 18.64 18.10
C ARG A 213 1.37 17.95 19.47
N LEU A 214 0.18 17.52 19.90
CA LEU A 214 0.00 16.77 21.14
C LEU A 214 0.63 15.37 21.06
N GLU A 215 0.46 14.66 19.95
CA GLU A 215 1.09 13.36 19.71
C GLU A 215 2.63 13.46 19.64
N ASP A 216 3.16 14.52 19.03
CA ASP A 216 4.60 14.81 18.96
C ASP A 216 5.18 15.34 20.29
N SER A 217 4.36 15.87 21.18
CA SER A 217 4.78 16.39 22.50
C SER A 217 4.82 15.32 23.58
N ILE A 218 4.25 14.14 23.35
CA ILE A 218 4.32 13.00 24.28
C ILE A 218 5.43 12.06 23.79
N PRO A 219 6.64 12.06 24.40
CA PRO A 219 7.67 11.12 24.03
C PRO A 219 7.19 9.72 24.34
N THR A 220 6.96 8.90 23.32
CA THR A 220 6.88 7.45 23.52
C THR A 220 8.30 6.95 23.76
N TRP A 221 8.48 6.16 24.81
CA TRP A 221 9.76 5.51 25.13
C TRP A 221 10.27 4.78 23.87
N GLY A 222 11.41 5.21 23.34
CA GLY A 222 11.97 4.74 22.07
C GLY A 222 12.04 5.79 20.94
N ASP A 223 11.21 6.82 21.00
CA ASP A 223 11.25 7.97 20.06
C ASP A 223 12.04 9.16 20.63
N ALA A 224 12.87 8.93 21.66
CA ALA A 224 13.68 9.94 22.30
C ALA A 224 14.84 10.48 21.41
N ILE A 225 15.01 9.95 20.22
CA ILE A 225 15.74 10.62 19.17
C ILE A 225 14.76 11.57 18.50
N VAL A 226 14.68 12.77 19.05
CA VAL A 226 13.81 13.84 18.56
C VAL A 226 14.11 14.07 17.08
N TRP A 227 13.11 13.91 16.23
CA TRP A 227 13.21 14.20 14.78
C TRP A 227 13.88 15.57 14.51
N GLY A 228 13.73 16.54 15.42
CA GLY A 228 14.39 17.82 15.37
C GLY A 228 15.92 17.79 15.64
N GLU A 229 16.45 16.76 16.26
CA GLU A 229 17.89 16.57 16.46
C GLU A 229 18.54 15.83 15.28
N LEU A 230 17.81 14.90 14.65
CA LEU A 230 18.23 14.27 13.39
C LEU A 230 18.38 15.27 12.23
N HIS A 231 17.58 16.33 12.24
CA HIS A 231 17.69 17.41 11.25
C HIS A 231 18.71 18.50 11.61
N LYS A 232 19.28 18.48 12.80
CA LYS A 232 20.35 19.42 13.23
C LYS A 232 21.76 18.86 13.06
N THR A 233 21.88 17.58 12.85
CA THR A 233 23.14 16.93 12.49
C THR A 233 23.12 16.64 11.00
N ASP A 234 24.16 17.07 10.28
CA ASP A 234 24.43 16.71 8.86
C ASP A 234 24.70 15.20 8.70
N LEU A 235 23.84 14.37 9.28
CA LEU A 235 23.85 12.93 9.05
C LEU A 235 23.09 12.67 7.76
N ASP A 236 23.83 12.32 6.74
CA ASP A 236 23.37 11.89 5.44
C ASP A 236 22.46 10.64 5.62
N ILE A 237 21.15 10.86 5.57
CA ILE A 237 20.10 9.82 5.74
C ILE A 237 19.94 8.95 4.49
N SER A 238 20.82 9.09 3.50
CA SER A 238 20.80 8.26 2.27
C SER A 238 21.00 6.76 2.54
N PHE A 239 21.52 6.40 3.73
CA PHE A 239 21.83 5.02 4.10
C PHE A 239 20.66 4.15 4.58
N TYR A 240 19.47 4.71 4.80
CA TYR A 240 18.34 3.98 5.39
C TYR A 240 17.17 3.66 4.43
N TRP A 241 17.31 4.02 3.14
CA TRP A 241 16.24 3.83 2.15
C TRP A 241 16.61 2.95 0.94
N ASP A 242 17.70 2.20 1.05
CA ASP A 242 18.05 1.14 0.08
C ASP A 242 17.45 -0.23 0.43
#